data_199ee557ff743b2c696ffb16433d22ef
#
_entry.id   199ee557ff743b2c696ffb16433d22ef
#
_cell.length_a   1.000
_cell.length_b   1.000
_cell.length_c   1.000
_cell.angle_alpha   90.00
_cell.angle_beta   90.00
_cell.angle_gamma   90.00
#
_symmetry.space_group_name_H-M   'P 1'
#
loop_
_entity.id
_entity.type
_entity.pdbx_description
1 polymer ?
#
loop_
_entity_poly.entity_id
_entity_poly.type
_entity_poly.pdbx_seq_one_letter_code
_entity_poly.pdbx_strand_id
1 'polypeptide(L)'
;MKLLKIARFYHTKNLPIQMRCKRLDFFEGSEKKLEVYVKDVDLRALGKEYWSGIVERCQAKILSSISNDYCDAYLLSESSLFVWKDSFTMITCGTTMLVNSVEAFLERFDRENISLLVYERKNEYRPQLQKTSFFDDVKRFEKFVDGKAYRFGNVDEHHLFLYEMNNPYEPEPTDNTFEVLMYDLQGEAKKIWSCPKATLEEIQTKTAVRNIIPGFQVDDFKFDPCGYSLNAINGPHYFTIHVTPEESGSYVSFETNFQPEKNDYSKILAGVLKVFQPRSFDTVLFAPRINYKILADGFTLRTAVQSSLASGFDVKYCHFSWPVESVQSAKLL
;
A
#
# COMPACT_ATOMS: atom_id res chain seq x y z
N MET A 1 -36.30 -8.79 -53.96
CA MET A 1 -34.94 -9.29 -53.69
C MET A 1 -34.78 -9.37 -52.19
N LYS A 2 -34.73 -10.59 -51.65
CA LYS A 2 -34.74 -10.90 -50.21
C LYS A 2 -33.34 -10.83 -49.69
N LEU A 3 -33.08 -10.03 -48.62
CA LEU A 3 -31.88 -10.07 -47.81
C LEU A 3 -32.13 -10.95 -46.59
N LEU A 4 -31.39 -12.06 -46.54
CA LEU A 4 -31.46 -13.04 -45.46
C LEU A 4 -30.81 -12.46 -44.17
N LYS A 5 -31.55 -12.54 -43.08
CA LYS A 5 -31.06 -12.46 -41.71
C LYS A 5 -30.30 -13.73 -41.38
N ILE A 6 -29.02 -13.59 -40.96
CA ILE A 6 -28.30 -14.65 -40.25
C ILE A 6 -28.08 -14.16 -38.84
N ALA A 7 -29.00 -14.52 -37.95
CA ALA A 7 -28.79 -14.46 -36.53
C ALA A 7 -28.19 -15.81 -36.09
N ARG A 8 -26.89 -15.85 -35.80
CA ARG A 8 -26.28 -16.99 -35.11
C ARG A 8 -26.45 -16.82 -33.60
N PHE A 9 -27.38 -17.58 -33.05
CA PHE A 9 -27.49 -17.85 -31.64
C PHE A 9 -26.26 -18.66 -31.20
N TYR A 10 -25.33 -18.08 -30.47
CA TYR A 10 -24.36 -18.85 -29.72
C TYR A 10 -25.04 -19.37 -28.43
N HIS A 11 -25.32 -20.65 -28.43
CA HIS A 11 -25.70 -21.42 -27.26
C HIS A 11 -24.54 -21.41 -26.26
N THR A 12 -24.66 -20.62 -25.19
CA THR A 12 -23.83 -20.75 -24.00
C THR A 12 -24.36 -21.92 -23.16
N LYS A 13 -24.02 -23.15 -23.56
CA LYS A 13 -24.24 -24.31 -22.72
C LYS A 13 -22.93 -24.65 -21.98
N ASN A 14 -23.03 -24.63 -20.62
CA ASN A 14 -22.20 -25.33 -19.67
C ASN A 14 -20.72 -24.91 -19.58
N LEU A 15 -20.45 -23.73 -19.05
CA LEU A 15 -19.25 -23.51 -18.26
C LEU A 15 -19.52 -24.01 -16.84
N PRO A 16 -18.58 -24.76 -16.20
CA PRO A 16 -18.75 -25.21 -14.83
C PRO A 16 -19.01 -24.01 -13.89
N ILE A 17 -19.90 -24.19 -12.94
CA ILE A 17 -20.29 -23.18 -11.94
C ILE A 17 -19.05 -22.64 -11.21
N GLN A 18 -17.98 -23.43 -11.02
CA GLN A 18 -16.70 -23.02 -10.46
C GLN A 18 -15.95 -21.93 -11.26
N MET A 19 -16.12 -21.86 -12.58
CA MET A 19 -15.53 -20.78 -13.39
C MET A 19 -16.31 -19.46 -13.30
N ARG A 20 -17.61 -19.50 -12.94
CA ARG A 20 -18.42 -18.27 -12.77
C ARG A 20 -18.13 -17.54 -11.48
N CYS A 21 -17.81 -18.24 -10.38
CA CYS A 21 -17.42 -17.61 -9.11
C CYS A 21 -16.06 -16.90 -9.15
N LYS A 22 -15.08 -17.46 -9.87
CA LYS A 22 -13.70 -16.89 -9.94
C LYS A 22 -13.61 -15.51 -10.61
N ARG A 23 -14.61 -15.04 -11.35
CA ARG A 23 -14.60 -13.72 -12.01
C ARG A 23 -15.23 -12.58 -11.22
N LEU A 24 -15.91 -12.85 -10.11
CA LEU A 24 -16.65 -11.85 -9.34
C LEU A 24 -15.93 -11.37 -8.07
N ASP A 25 -14.92 -12.11 -7.59
CA ASP A 25 -14.29 -11.90 -6.28
C ASP A 25 -12.82 -11.46 -6.36
N PHE A 26 -12.46 -10.60 -7.33
CA PHE A 26 -11.13 -10.02 -7.36
C PHE A 26 -11.00 -8.99 -6.23
N PHE A 27 -10.03 -9.21 -5.36
CA PHE A 27 -9.67 -8.26 -4.33
C PHE A 27 -8.55 -7.34 -4.82
N GLU A 28 -8.79 -6.02 -4.83
CA GLU A 28 -7.77 -5.05 -5.22
C GLU A 28 -6.72 -4.90 -4.14
N GLY A 29 -5.49 -5.36 -4.44
CA GLY A 29 -4.38 -5.26 -3.51
C GLY A 29 -3.70 -3.89 -3.49
N SER A 30 -3.83 -3.12 -4.59
CA SER A 30 -3.22 -1.80 -4.68
C SER A 30 -3.74 -0.87 -3.60
N GLU A 31 -2.84 -0.16 -2.95
CA GLU A 31 -3.11 0.56 -1.72
C GLU A 31 -3.38 2.05 -1.93
N LYS A 32 -4.09 2.57 -0.93
CA LYS A 32 -4.24 3.99 -0.63
C LYS A 32 -3.57 4.23 0.72
N LYS A 33 -2.81 5.30 0.83
CA LYS A 33 -2.10 5.69 2.05
C LYS A 33 -2.42 7.12 2.40
N LEU A 34 -2.60 7.38 3.68
CA LEU A 34 -2.80 8.70 4.24
C LEU A 34 -1.86 8.89 5.41
N GLU A 35 -1.07 9.95 5.36
CA GLU A 35 -0.27 10.44 6.47
C GLU A 35 -0.79 11.80 6.90
N VAL A 36 -1.05 11.96 8.19
CA VAL A 36 -1.52 13.21 8.78
C VAL A 36 -0.67 13.52 10.00
N TYR A 37 -0.07 14.71 9.99
CA TYR A 37 0.62 15.27 11.14
C TYR A 37 -0.25 16.37 11.75
N VAL A 38 -0.28 16.41 13.07
CA VAL A 38 -1.11 17.35 13.80
C VAL A 38 -0.29 18.15 14.81
N LYS A 39 -0.84 19.29 15.22
CA LYS A 39 -0.35 20.10 16.33
C LYS A 39 -1.44 20.30 17.36
N ASP A 40 -1.04 20.49 18.61
CA ASP A 40 -1.94 20.77 19.74
C ASP A 40 -2.95 19.64 20.06
N VAL A 41 -2.72 18.42 19.53
CA VAL A 41 -3.54 17.24 19.77
C VAL A 41 -2.62 16.07 20.12
N ASP A 42 -2.93 15.34 21.19
CA ASP A 42 -2.31 14.04 21.48
C ASP A 42 -3.21 12.94 20.92
N LEU A 43 -2.81 12.39 19.75
CA LEU A 43 -3.60 11.41 19.01
C LEU A 43 -3.71 10.07 19.75
N ARG A 44 -2.68 9.66 20.50
CA ARG A 44 -2.69 8.42 21.28
C ARG A 44 -3.65 8.50 22.46
N ALA A 45 -3.80 9.69 23.05
CA ALA A 45 -4.73 9.93 24.14
C ALA A 45 -6.21 9.78 23.73
N LEU A 46 -6.51 9.75 22.42
CA LEU A 46 -7.87 9.53 21.91
C LEU A 46 -8.35 8.09 22.13
N GLY A 47 -7.41 7.15 22.21
CA GLY A 47 -7.67 5.75 22.52
C GLY A 47 -8.27 4.93 21.39
N LYS A 48 -8.30 3.60 21.60
CA LYS A 48 -8.70 2.62 20.57
C LYS A 48 -10.14 2.80 20.08
N GLU A 49 -11.05 3.24 20.92
CA GLU A 49 -12.48 3.41 20.55
C GLU A 49 -12.63 4.51 19.48
N TYR A 50 -11.94 5.64 19.67
CA TYR A 50 -11.91 6.71 18.65
C TYR A 50 -11.37 6.20 17.32
N TRP A 51 -10.23 5.51 17.35
CA TRP A 51 -9.61 4.99 16.12
C TRP A 51 -10.45 3.91 15.45
N SER A 52 -11.18 3.09 16.23
CA SER A 52 -12.15 2.15 15.65
C SER A 52 -13.23 2.87 14.85
N GLY A 53 -13.78 3.96 15.39
CA GLY A 53 -14.75 4.80 14.67
C GLY A 53 -14.19 5.40 13.37
N ILE A 54 -12.95 5.91 13.40
CA ILE A 54 -12.26 6.42 12.18
C ILE A 54 -12.10 5.31 11.13
N VAL A 55 -11.62 4.13 11.53
CA VAL A 55 -11.40 2.98 10.66
C VAL A 55 -12.72 2.49 10.04
N GLU A 56 -13.81 2.42 10.82
CA GLU A 56 -15.13 2.02 10.33
C GLU A 56 -15.69 2.99 9.27
N ARG A 57 -15.41 4.29 9.39
CA ARG A 57 -15.76 5.28 8.36
C ARG A 57 -15.06 5.00 7.03
N CYS A 58 -13.86 4.44 7.06
CA CYS A 58 -13.14 3.99 5.87
C CYS A 58 -13.59 2.62 5.34
N GLN A 59 -14.54 1.96 6.03
CA GLN A 59 -15.06 0.62 5.72
C GLN A 59 -14.04 -0.49 5.98
N ALA A 60 -13.24 -0.34 7.00
CA ALA A 60 -12.35 -1.35 7.56
C ALA A 60 -12.69 -1.63 9.03
N LYS A 61 -12.03 -2.60 9.64
CA LYS A 61 -12.19 -2.97 11.07
C LYS A 61 -10.83 -3.25 11.67
N ILE A 62 -10.66 -2.92 12.95
CA ILE A 62 -9.48 -3.32 13.71
C ILE A 62 -9.62 -4.80 14.08
N LEU A 63 -8.62 -5.61 13.71
CA LEU A 63 -8.54 -7.04 14.03
C LEU A 63 -7.70 -7.30 15.27
N SER A 64 -6.53 -6.69 15.35
CA SER A 64 -5.59 -6.79 16.47
C SER A 64 -4.83 -5.49 16.67
N SER A 65 -4.03 -5.42 17.73
CA SER A 65 -3.18 -4.24 17.98
C SER A 65 -1.98 -4.58 18.86
N ILE A 66 -0.87 -3.93 18.61
CA ILE A 66 0.31 -3.87 19.47
C ILE A 66 0.66 -2.42 19.77
N SER A 67 1.29 -2.16 20.91
CA SER A 67 1.65 -0.82 21.35
C SER A 67 2.99 -0.83 22.07
N ASN A 68 3.70 0.29 22.01
CA ASN A 68 4.84 0.59 22.85
C ASN A 68 4.74 2.05 23.36
N ASP A 69 5.80 2.59 23.95
CA ASP A 69 5.78 3.96 24.51
C ASP A 69 5.61 5.05 23.44
N TYR A 70 5.84 4.75 22.15
CA TYR A 70 5.87 5.72 21.06
C TYR A 70 4.70 5.58 20.09
N CYS A 71 4.27 4.34 19.80
CA CYS A 71 3.34 4.05 18.71
C CYS A 71 2.31 3.01 19.10
N ASP A 72 1.06 3.22 18.68
CA ASP A 72 -0.01 2.23 18.66
C ASP A 72 -0.22 1.75 17.22
N ALA A 73 -0.05 0.46 16.99
CA ALA A 73 -0.23 -0.15 15.68
C ALA A 73 -1.48 -1.04 15.69
N TYR A 74 -2.39 -0.79 14.76
CA TYR A 74 -3.63 -1.53 14.58
C TYR A 74 -3.59 -2.28 13.26
N LEU A 75 -3.73 -3.60 13.32
CA LEU A 75 -3.90 -4.43 12.14
C LEU A 75 -5.38 -4.40 11.73
N LEU A 76 -5.65 -4.06 10.49
CA LEU A 76 -7.00 -3.86 9.98
C LEU A 76 -7.45 -5.02 9.09
N SER A 77 -8.76 -5.13 8.85
CA SER A 77 -9.31 -6.04 7.83
C SER A 77 -8.82 -5.70 6.42
N GLU A 78 -8.40 -4.46 6.18
CA GLU A 78 -8.01 -3.92 4.88
C GLU A 78 -6.64 -3.23 4.92
N SER A 79 -5.73 -3.61 5.77
CA SER A 79 -4.32 -3.23 5.94
C SER A 79 -3.95 -2.75 7.35
N SER A 80 -3.54 -1.47 7.56
CA SER A 80 -2.93 -1.03 8.83
C SER A 80 -3.20 0.42 9.19
N LEU A 81 -3.17 0.70 10.48
CA LEU A 81 -3.15 2.04 11.05
C LEU A 81 -2.05 2.13 12.12
N PHE A 82 -1.19 3.12 12.01
CA PHE A 82 -0.18 3.47 13.01
C PHE A 82 -0.50 4.85 13.57
N VAL A 83 -0.40 5.00 14.89
CA VAL A 83 -0.70 6.24 15.59
C VAL A 83 0.45 6.59 16.53
N TRP A 84 1.07 7.72 16.29
CA TRP A 84 2.00 8.38 17.19
C TRP A 84 1.29 9.50 17.94
N LYS A 85 2.01 10.23 18.77
CA LYS A 85 1.44 11.33 19.54
C LYS A 85 0.90 12.44 18.65
N ASP A 86 1.62 12.77 17.58
CA ASP A 86 1.43 13.93 16.72
C ASP A 86 1.20 13.58 15.25
N SER A 87 1.10 12.29 14.93
CA SER A 87 0.85 11.82 13.56
C SER A 87 0.13 10.49 13.52
N PHE A 88 -0.50 10.20 12.39
CA PHE A 88 -0.97 8.86 12.08
C PHE A 88 -0.75 8.53 10.61
N THR A 89 -0.49 7.26 10.34
CA THR A 89 -0.43 6.69 8.98
C THR A 89 -1.48 5.61 8.87
N MET A 90 -2.37 5.75 7.89
CA MET A 90 -3.38 4.74 7.56
C MET A 90 -3.17 4.24 6.14
N ILE A 91 -3.04 2.93 6.01
CA ILE A 91 -2.89 2.25 4.72
C ILE A 91 -4.09 1.33 4.55
N THR A 92 -4.71 1.34 3.38
CA THR A 92 -5.84 0.46 3.09
C THR A 92 -5.82 0.00 1.64
N CYS A 93 -6.33 -1.21 1.41
CA CYS A 93 -6.54 -1.79 0.09
C CYS A 93 -8.04 -2.01 -0.20
N GLY A 94 -8.36 -2.80 -1.21
CA GLY A 94 -9.75 -3.08 -1.57
C GLY A 94 -10.52 -1.84 -2.02
N THR A 95 -11.79 -1.78 -1.66
CA THR A 95 -12.71 -0.69 -2.06
C THR A 95 -12.92 0.36 -0.97
N THR A 96 -11.98 0.49 -0.04
CA THR A 96 -12.00 1.46 1.06
C THR A 96 -11.96 2.91 0.54
N MET A 97 -12.45 3.83 1.36
CA MET A 97 -12.44 5.27 1.06
C MET A 97 -11.68 6.03 2.16
N LEU A 98 -10.37 6.16 1.99
CA LEU A 98 -9.47 6.69 3.00
C LEU A 98 -9.72 8.17 3.33
N VAL A 99 -10.20 8.95 2.37
CA VAL A 99 -10.61 10.35 2.57
C VAL A 99 -11.65 10.52 3.69
N ASN A 100 -12.48 9.50 3.95
CA ASN A 100 -13.45 9.52 5.04
C ASN A 100 -12.81 9.65 6.43
N SER A 101 -11.56 9.20 6.61
CA SER A 101 -10.86 9.35 7.90
C SER A 101 -10.55 10.79 8.22
N VAL A 102 -10.17 11.59 7.21
CA VAL A 102 -9.91 13.03 7.39
C VAL A 102 -11.21 13.78 7.66
N GLU A 103 -12.28 13.46 6.93
CA GLU A 103 -13.59 14.05 7.19
C GLU A 103 -14.05 13.75 8.62
N ALA A 104 -13.91 12.50 9.08
CA ALA A 104 -14.26 12.11 10.45
C ALA A 104 -13.34 12.76 11.51
N PHE A 105 -12.06 12.97 11.20
CA PHE A 105 -11.14 13.71 12.05
C PHE A 105 -11.60 15.15 12.23
N LEU A 106 -11.98 15.82 11.14
CA LEU A 106 -12.45 17.21 11.12
C LEU A 106 -13.87 17.42 11.71
N GLU A 107 -14.63 16.34 11.99
CA GLU A 107 -15.86 16.42 12.81
C GLU A 107 -15.55 16.76 14.30
N ARG A 108 -14.32 16.50 14.75
CA ARG A 108 -13.90 16.69 16.14
C ARG A 108 -12.83 17.76 16.33
N PHE A 109 -11.96 17.95 15.34
CA PHE A 109 -10.81 18.85 15.40
C PHE A 109 -10.89 19.88 14.31
N ASP A 110 -10.27 21.03 14.57
CA ASP A 110 -10.21 22.11 13.59
C ASP A 110 -9.18 21.78 12.49
N ARG A 111 -9.39 22.35 11.31
CA ARG A 111 -8.46 22.22 10.18
C ARG A 111 -7.05 22.69 10.54
N GLU A 112 -6.95 23.71 11.39
CA GLU A 112 -5.70 24.31 11.89
C GLU A 112 -4.87 23.34 12.74
N ASN A 113 -5.49 22.30 13.27
CA ASN A 113 -4.74 21.21 13.93
C ASN A 113 -3.95 20.33 12.96
N ILE A 114 -4.30 20.33 11.66
CA ILE A 114 -3.53 19.60 10.64
C ILE A 114 -2.34 20.44 10.21
N SER A 115 -1.13 19.99 10.46
CA SER A 115 0.13 20.61 10.05
C SER A 115 0.62 20.09 8.69
N LEU A 116 0.41 18.79 8.41
CA LEU A 116 0.73 18.15 7.13
C LEU A 116 -0.31 17.07 6.82
N LEU A 117 -0.67 16.97 5.55
CA LEU A 117 -1.47 15.86 5.01
C LEU A 117 -0.86 15.44 3.68
N VAL A 118 -0.55 14.14 3.58
CA VAL A 118 -0.10 13.50 2.35
C VAL A 118 -1.02 12.30 2.08
N TYR A 119 -1.58 12.25 0.88
CA TYR A 119 -2.42 11.15 0.42
C TYR A 119 -1.81 10.52 -0.82
N GLU A 120 -1.66 9.22 -0.80
CA GLU A 120 -1.16 8.44 -1.92
C GLU A 120 -2.18 7.44 -2.41
N ARG A 121 -2.15 7.20 -3.72
CA ARG A 121 -2.93 6.16 -4.36
C ARG A 121 -2.14 5.50 -5.46
N LYS A 122 -1.94 4.20 -5.34
CA LYS A 122 -1.27 3.38 -6.37
C LYS A 122 -2.22 3.17 -7.54
N ASN A 123 -1.67 2.88 -8.72
CA ASN A 123 -2.51 2.47 -9.84
C ASN A 123 -3.18 1.13 -9.54
N GLU A 124 -4.49 1.09 -9.70
CA GLU A 124 -5.29 -0.12 -9.46
C GLU A 124 -5.31 -1.03 -10.69
N TYR A 125 -5.39 -2.34 -10.45
CA TYR A 125 -5.60 -3.32 -11.51
C TYR A 125 -7.01 -3.25 -12.11
N ARG A 126 -8.00 -2.87 -11.29
CA ARG A 126 -9.41 -2.76 -11.68
C ARG A 126 -10.03 -1.45 -11.18
N PRO A 127 -9.60 -0.30 -11.72
CA PRO A 127 -10.06 1.01 -11.27
C PRO A 127 -11.58 1.18 -11.41
N GLN A 128 -12.23 0.47 -12.35
CA GLN A 128 -13.68 0.49 -12.53
C GLN A 128 -14.48 -0.15 -11.36
N LEU A 129 -13.82 -0.90 -10.47
CA LEU A 129 -14.43 -1.47 -9.27
C LEU A 129 -14.27 -0.57 -8.03
N GLN A 130 -13.48 0.49 -8.14
CA GLN A 130 -13.28 1.44 -7.05
C GLN A 130 -14.50 2.37 -6.90
N LYS A 131 -14.79 2.79 -5.66
CA LYS A 131 -15.90 3.71 -5.36
C LYS A 131 -15.62 5.14 -5.79
N THR A 132 -14.36 5.53 -5.77
CA THR A 132 -13.85 6.84 -6.16
C THR A 132 -12.57 6.67 -6.97
N SER A 133 -12.26 7.64 -7.83
CA SER A 133 -10.95 7.81 -8.41
C SER A 133 -10.06 8.67 -7.50
N PHE A 134 -8.75 8.72 -7.77
CA PHE A 134 -7.85 9.67 -7.11
C PHE A 134 -8.36 11.11 -7.22
N PHE A 135 -8.84 11.51 -8.40
CA PHE A 135 -9.34 12.87 -8.63
C PHE A 135 -10.64 13.18 -7.90
N ASP A 136 -11.47 12.16 -7.61
CA ASP A 136 -12.66 12.34 -6.78
C ASP A 136 -12.27 12.51 -5.32
N ASP A 137 -11.26 11.80 -4.84
CA ASP A 137 -10.73 11.95 -3.49
C ASP A 137 -10.08 13.33 -3.31
N VAL A 138 -9.28 13.80 -4.29
CA VAL A 138 -8.68 15.15 -4.28
C VAL A 138 -9.75 16.23 -4.18
N LYS A 139 -10.82 16.17 -4.98
CA LYS A 139 -11.95 17.13 -4.89
C LYS A 139 -12.61 17.15 -3.50
N ARG A 140 -12.53 16.05 -2.76
CA ARG A 140 -13.04 16.00 -1.38
C ARG A 140 -12.05 16.64 -0.42
N PHE A 141 -10.75 16.37 -0.55
CA PHE A 141 -9.71 17.05 0.24
C PHE A 141 -9.71 18.56 0.04
N GLU A 142 -9.87 19.03 -1.21
CA GLU A 142 -9.91 20.47 -1.55
C GLU A 142 -11.06 21.24 -0.91
N LYS A 143 -12.06 20.57 -0.33
CA LYS A 143 -13.12 21.22 0.45
C LYS A 143 -12.65 21.75 1.81
N PHE A 144 -11.54 21.23 2.33
CA PHE A 144 -11.03 21.57 3.65
C PHE A 144 -9.52 21.84 3.71
N VAL A 145 -8.73 21.40 2.73
CA VAL A 145 -7.31 21.73 2.63
C VAL A 145 -6.94 22.05 1.18
N ASP A 146 -6.27 23.17 0.97
CA ASP A 146 -5.64 23.46 -0.31
C ASP A 146 -4.43 22.56 -0.50
N GLY A 147 -4.21 22.06 -1.71
CA GLY A 147 -3.11 21.14 -1.96
C GLY A 147 -2.66 21.09 -3.41
N LYS A 148 -1.69 20.23 -3.65
CA LYS A 148 -1.15 19.94 -4.98
C LYS A 148 -1.19 18.45 -5.25
N ALA A 149 -1.61 18.09 -6.46
CA ALA A 149 -1.63 16.71 -6.93
C ALA A 149 -0.48 16.44 -7.89
N TYR A 150 0.19 15.30 -7.72
CA TYR A 150 1.31 14.86 -8.52
C TYR A 150 1.05 13.45 -9.07
N ARG A 151 1.73 13.12 -10.17
CA ARG A 151 1.89 11.75 -10.64
C ARG A 151 3.37 11.45 -10.77
N PHE A 152 3.81 10.38 -10.16
CA PHE A 152 5.13 9.80 -10.31
C PHE A 152 5.02 8.56 -11.20
N GLY A 153 5.79 8.51 -12.27
CA GLY A 153 5.71 7.47 -13.30
C GLY A 153 4.83 7.85 -14.50
N ASN A 154 4.73 6.95 -15.47
CA ASN A 154 3.99 7.14 -16.72
C ASN A 154 2.54 6.66 -16.56
N VAL A 155 1.58 7.29 -17.26
CA VAL A 155 0.15 6.96 -17.14
C VAL A 155 -0.20 5.58 -17.71
N ASP A 156 0.58 5.10 -18.64
CA ASP A 156 0.44 3.81 -19.34
C ASP A 156 1.30 2.69 -18.74
N GLU A 157 1.99 2.98 -17.64
CA GLU A 157 2.82 2.05 -16.87
C GLU A 157 2.47 2.12 -15.39
N HIS A 158 3.31 1.51 -14.55
CA HIS A 158 3.21 1.66 -13.09
C HIS A 158 3.43 3.11 -12.68
N HIS A 159 2.55 3.62 -11.85
CA HIS A 159 2.62 5.01 -11.36
C HIS A 159 2.00 5.14 -9.95
N LEU A 160 2.33 6.26 -9.33
CA LEU A 160 1.81 6.69 -8.05
C LEU A 160 1.15 8.06 -8.24
N PHE A 161 -0.06 8.20 -7.75
CA PHE A 161 -0.69 9.50 -7.51
C PHE A 161 -0.42 9.95 -6.08
N LEU A 162 -0.13 11.23 -5.90
CA LEU A 162 0.13 11.84 -4.61
C LEU A 162 -0.58 13.19 -4.54
N TYR A 163 -1.26 13.44 -3.43
CA TYR A 163 -1.78 14.74 -3.06
C TYR A 163 -1.13 15.18 -1.76
N GLU A 164 -0.57 16.39 -1.72
CA GLU A 164 -0.06 17.01 -0.50
C GLU A 164 -0.82 18.29 -0.18
N MET A 165 -1.05 18.55 1.09
CA MET A 165 -1.52 19.83 1.59
C MET A 165 -0.48 20.92 1.31
N ASN A 166 -0.92 22.04 0.72
CA ASN A 166 -0.05 23.17 0.42
C ASN A 166 0.17 24.04 1.67
N ASN A 167 0.92 23.48 2.64
CA ASN A 167 1.27 24.14 3.88
C ASN A 167 2.78 24.01 4.10
N PRO A 168 3.51 25.08 4.44
CA PRO A 168 4.90 24.95 4.81
C PRO A 168 5.04 24.00 6.01
N TYR A 169 5.86 22.99 5.84
CA TYR A 169 6.24 22.02 6.87
C TYR A 169 7.76 21.90 6.84
N GLU A 170 8.38 21.71 7.97
CA GLU A 170 9.82 21.48 8.06
C GLU A 170 10.04 20.06 8.58
N PRO A 171 10.27 19.09 7.67
CA PRO A 171 10.48 17.71 8.10
C PRO A 171 11.77 17.58 8.89
N GLU A 172 11.72 16.77 9.95
CA GLU A 172 12.91 16.41 10.73
C GLU A 172 13.89 15.59 9.86
N PRO A 173 15.22 15.67 10.11
CA PRO A 173 16.20 14.91 9.32
C PRO A 173 15.97 13.39 9.31
N THR A 174 15.22 12.88 10.28
CA THR A 174 14.87 11.47 10.44
C THR A 174 13.51 11.11 9.87
N ASP A 175 12.72 12.09 9.41
CA ASP A 175 11.44 11.85 8.78
C ASP A 175 11.66 11.23 7.41
N ASN A 176 11.47 9.93 7.34
CA ASN A 176 11.58 9.21 6.08
C ASN A 176 10.61 8.03 6.05
N THR A 177 10.16 7.68 4.88
CA THR A 177 9.38 6.48 4.62
C THR A 177 9.90 5.81 3.35
N PHE A 178 10.16 4.52 3.45
CA PHE A 178 10.59 3.68 2.33
C PHE A 178 9.56 2.60 2.06
N GLU A 179 9.04 2.58 0.83
CA GLU A 179 8.06 1.63 0.37
C GLU A 179 8.62 0.75 -0.74
N VAL A 180 8.22 -0.51 -0.75
CA VAL A 180 8.47 -1.47 -1.83
C VAL A 180 7.14 -2.13 -2.19
N LEU A 181 6.66 -1.85 -3.40
CA LEU A 181 5.38 -2.32 -3.91
C LEU A 181 5.66 -3.36 -4.99
N MET A 182 5.28 -4.61 -4.72
CA MET A 182 5.73 -5.76 -5.49
C MET A 182 4.57 -6.40 -6.24
N TYR A 183 4.84 -6.83 -7.47
CA TYR A 183 3.83 -7.34 -8.39
C TYR A 183 4.23 -8.69 -8.98
N ASP A 184 3.23 -9.55 -9.19
CA ASP A 184 3.35 -10.85 -9.83
C ASP A 184 4.43 -11.74 -9.18
N LEU A 185 4.12 -12.23 -7.96
CA LEU A 185 4.98 -13.11 -7.19
C LEU A 185 5.32 -14.38 -7.98
N GLN A 186 6.56 -14.85 -7.86
CA GLN A 186 7.09 -15.98 -8.60
C GLN A 186 7.61 -17.09 -7.69
N GLY A 187 8.01 -18.20 -8.28
CA GLY A 187 8.75 -19.26 -7.62
C GLY A 187 8.08 -19.86 -6.39
N GLU A 188 8.87 -20.14 -5.36
CA GLU A 188 8.41 -20.72 -4.09
C GLU A 188 7.59 -19.69 -3.28
N ALA A 189 7.87 -18.39 -3.40
CA ALA A 189 7.08 -17.34 -2.76
C ALA A 189 5.62 -17.41 -3.23
N LYS A 190 5.38 -17.48 -4.54
CA LYS A 190 4.02 -17.62 -5.06
C LYS A 190 3.29 -18.82 -4.47
N LYS A 191 3.98 -19.97 -4.33
CA LYS A 191 3.36 -21.20 -3.82
C LYS A 191 2.90 -21.06 -2.37
N ILE A 192 3.72 -20.46 -1.51
CA ILE A 192 3.37 -20.34 -0.09
C ILE A 192 2.32 -19.25 0.15
N TRP A 193 2.48 -18.10 -0.50
CA TRP A 193 1.59 -16.97 -0.29
C TRP A 193 0.19 -17.16 -0.89
N SER A 194 0.07 -17.89 -2.02
CA SER A 194 -1.22 -18.21 -2.66
C SER A 194 -1.84 -19.52 -2.18
N CYS A 195 -1.29 -20.18 -1.16
CA CYS A 195 -1.80 -21.47 -0.68
C CYS A 195 -2.96 -21.25 0.33
N PRO A 196 -4.22 -21.60 -0.01
CA PRO A 196 -5.34 -21.42 0.93
C PRO A 196 -5.20 -22.28 2.20
N LYS A 197 -4.43 -23.37 2.13
CA LYS A 197 -4.22 -24.30 3.25
C LYS A 197 -3.00 -23.95 4.11
N ALA A 198 -2.17 -23.01 3.70
CA ALA A 198 -1.03 -22.60 4.51
C ALA A 198 -1.52 -22.03 5.84
N THR A 199 -0.95 -22.50 6.92
CA THR A 199 -1.21 -21.95 8.26
C THR A 199 -0.34 -20.72 8.52
N LEU A 200 -0.74 -19.88 9.49
CA LEU A 200 0.09 -18.75 9.93
C LEU A 200 1.47 -19.24 10.39
N GLU A 201 1.54 -20.32 11.18
CA GLU A 201 2.78 -20.93 11.65
C GLU A 201 3.68 -21.39 10.49
N GLU A 202 3.10 -21.97 9.44
CA GLU A 202 3.86 -22.38 8.25
C GLU A 202 4.45 -21.17 7.52
N ILE A 203 3.69 -20.07 7.38
CA ILE A 203 4.20 -18.83 6.80
C ILE A 203 5.37 -18.31 7.63
N GLN A 204 5.20 -18.21 8.94
CA GLN A 204 6.22 -17.71 9.87
C GLN A 204 7.51 -18.54 9.86
N THR A 205 7.40 -19.87 9.75
CA THR A 205 8.56 -20.78 9.78
C THR A 205 9.24 -20.95 8.43
N LYS A 206 8.49 -20.93 7.33
CA LYS A 206 9.01 -21.13 5.96
C LYS A 206 9.49 -19.84 5.29
N THR A 207 9.11 -18.69 5.82
CA THR A 207 9.52 -17.38 5.28
C THR A 207 10.27 -16.58 6.35
N ALA A 208 11.12 -15.66 5.93
CA ALA A 208 11.79 -14.75 6.84
C ALA A 208 11.01 -13.45 7.08
N VAL A 209 9.69 -13.44 6.85
CA VAL A 209 8.86 -12.24 6.81
C VAL A 209 8.91 -11.41 8.10
N ARG A 210 8.95 -12.08 9.26
CA ARG A 210 9.04 -11.41 10.57
C ARG A 210 10.44 -10.83 10.87
N ASN A 211 11.46 -11.22 10.12
CA ASN A 211 12.86 -10.87 10.37
C ASN A 211 13.48 -10.02 9.25
N ILE A 212 12.66 -9.41 8.40
CA ILE A 212 13.16 -8.48 7.35
C ILE A 212 13.94 -7.34 8.01
N ILE A 213 13.39 -6.78 9.09
CA ILE A 213 14.11 -5.88 9.99
C ILE A 213 14.12 -6.52 11.38
N PRO A 214 15.26 -6.97 11.89
CA PRO A 214 15.34 -7.63 13.19
C PRO A 214 15.00 -6.71 14.37
N GLY A 215 14.51 -7.29 15.48
CA GLY A 215 14.32 -6.58 16.75
C GLY A 215 12.98 -5.87 16.90
N PHE A 216 12.06 -6.03 15.97
CA PHE A 216 10.70 -5.48 16.05
C PHE A 216 9.75 -6.44 16.76
N GLN A 217 8.82 -5.88 17.55
CA GLN A 217 7.64 -6.59 18.03
C GLN A 217 6.65 -6.72 16.88
N VAL A 218 6.13 -7.93 16.64
CA VAL A 218 5.33 -8.25 15.45
C VAL A 218 3.94 -8.71 15.84
N ASP A 219 2.93 -8.17 15.15
CA ASP A 219 1.54 -8.61 15.11
C ASP A 219 1.21 -8.96 13.66
N ASP A 220 0.78 -10.20 13.40
CA ASP A 220 0.51 -10.66 12.04
C ASP A 220 -0.76 -11.53 11.96
N PHE A 221 -1.41 -11.47 10.81
CA PHE A 221 -2.69 -12.13 10.56
C PHE A 221 -2.73 -12.75 9.16
N LYS A 222 -3.22 -13.99 9.06
CA LYS A 222 -3.52 -14.67 7.80
C LYS A 222 -5.02 -14.63 7.53
N PHE A 223 -5.39 -14.10 6.38
CA PHE A 223 -6.80 -14.03 5.93
C PHE A 223 -7.24 -15.35 5.27
N ASP A 224 -8.54 -15.62 5.31
CA ASP A 224 -9.16 -16.75 4.62
C ASP A 224 -9.81 -16.26 3.30
N PRO A 225 -9.61 -16.93 2.16
CA PRO A 225 -8.83 -18.16 1.94
C PRO A 225 -7.32 -17.94 1.86
N CYS A 226 -6.86 -16.75 1.52
CA CYS A 226 -5.46 -16.36 1.45
C CYS A 226 -5.33 -14.84 1.57
N GLY A 227 -4.14 -14.37 1.86
CA GLY A 227 -3.82 -13.00 2.22
C GLY A 227 -3.10 -12.96 3.57
N TYR A 228 -2.31 -11.93 3.77
CA TYR A 228 -1.52 -11.79 4.98
C TYR A 228 -1.24 -10.33 5.25
N SER A 229 -1.31 -9.94 6.52
CA SER A 229 -0.89 -8.62 6.98
C SER A 229 0.02 -8.76 8.21
N LEU A 230 0.99 -7.86 8.30
CA LEU A 230 1.93 -7.78 9.41
C LEU A 230 2.17 -6.33 9.76
N ASN A 231 2.06 -6.02 11.06
CA ASN A 231 2.55 -4.79 11.67
C ASN A 231 3.70 -5.11 12.62
N ALA A 232 4.73 -4.29 12.57
CA ALA A 232 5.88 -4.43 13.44
C ALA A 232 6.33 -3.07 13.96
N ILE A 233 6.64 -2.98 15.27
CA ILE A 233 7.06 -1.73 15.91
C ILE A 233 8.30 -1.94 16.78
N ASN A 234 9.19 -0.92 16.79
CA ASN A 234 10.34 -0.84 17.67
C ASN A 234 10.69 0.63 17.97
N GLY A 235 10.46 1.09 19.21
CA GLY A 235 10.52 2.51 19.52
C GLY A 235 9.56 3.32 18.66
N PRO A 236 9.98 4.41 18.02
CA PRO A 236 9.16 5.21 17.12
C PRO A 236 9.02 4.59 15.71
N HIS A 237 9.77 3.53 15.43
CA HIS A 237 9.85 2.92 14.11
C HIS A 237 8.83 1.81 13.92
N TYR A 238 8.38 1.65 12.66
CA TYR A 238 7.52 0.58 12.23
C TYR A 238 8.02 -0.05 10.93
N PHE A 239 7.56 -1.24 10.64
CA PHE A 239 7.38 -1.72 9.28
C PHE A 239 6.06 -2.48 9.16
N THR A 240 5.51 -2.49 7.96
CA THR A 240 4.27 -3.20 7.65
C THR A 240 4.36 -3.94 6.32
N ILE A 241 3.60 -5.03 6.21
CA ILE A 241 3.55 -5.87 5.03
C ILE A 241 2.11 -6.28 4.80
N HIS A 242 1.65 -6.16 3.54
CA HIS A 242 0.35 -6.65 3.11
C HIS A 242 0.50 -7.49 1.86
N VAL A 243 -0.06 -8.70 1.88
CA VAL A 243 0.02 -9.68 0.78
C VAL A 243 -1.37 -9.97 0.29
N THR A 244 -1.65 -9.62 -0.96
CA THR A 244 -2.86 -9.94 -1.71
C THR A 244 -2.50 -10.89 -2.85
N PRO A 245 -2.55 -12.23 -2.64
CA PRO A 245 -1.98 -13.20 -3.56
C PRO A 245 -2.96 -13.62 -4.65
N GLU A 246 -3.62 -12.66 -5.31
CA GLU A 246 -4.54 -12.91 -6.41
C GLU A 246 -3.86 -13.63 -7.59
N GLU A 247 -4.53 -14.61 -8.17
CA GLU A 247 -3.98 -15.40 -9.28
C GLU A 247 -3.72 -14.53 -10.53
N SER A 248 -4.58 -13.56 -10.77
CA SER A 248 -4.53 -12.66 -11.94
C SER A 248 -3.68 -11.41 -11.73
N GLY A 249 -3.16 -11.17 -10.52
CA GLY A 249 -2.40 -9.97 -10.20
C GLY A 249 -2.06 -9.91 -8.72
N SER A 250 -1.11 -10.77 -8.27
CA SER A 250 -0.66 -10.71 -6.88
C SER A 250 0.07 -9.40 -6.60
N TYR A 251 -0.22 -8.85 -5.43
CA TYR A 251 0.35 -7.60 -4.94
C TYR A 251 0.89 -7.80 -3.53
N VAL A 252 2.04 -7.19 -3.25
CA VAL A 252 2.59 -7.11 -1.90
C VAL A 252 3.15 -5.72 -1.69
N SER A 253 2.81 -5.10 -0.56
CA SER A 253 3.51 -3.92 -0.07
C SER A 253 4.40 -4.24 1.11
N PHE A 254 5.49 -3.52 1.20
CA PHE A 254 6.34 -3.37 2.36
C PHE A 254 6.58 -1.88 2.58
N GLU A 255 6.41 -1.41 3.79
CA GLU A 255 6.67 -0.02 4.16
C GLU A 255 7.36 0.09 5.51
N THR A 256 8.25 1.06 5.67
CA THR A 256 8.94 1.35 6.93
C THR A 256 9.37 2.81 7.04
N ASN A 257 9.33 3.37 8.25
CA ASN A 257 10.00 4.61 8.60
C ASN A 257 11.37 4.37 9.25
N PHE A 258 11.83 3.12 9.34
CA PHE A 258 13.15 2.83 9.87
C PHE A 258 14.24 3.31 8.92
N GLN A 259 15.11 4.18 9.41
CA GLN A 259 16.23 4.74 8.66
C GLN A 259 17.49 3.89 8.88
N PRO A 260 17.98 3.17 7.86
CA PRO A 260 19.22 2.43 7.99
C PRO A 260 20.43 3.35 8.01
N GLU A 261 21.57 2.85 8.53
CA GLU A 261 22.82 3.60 8.52
C GLU A 261 23.14 4.13 7.11
N LYS A 262 23.54 5.40 7.02
CA LYS A 262 23.87 6.10 5.77
C LYS A 262 22.73 6.13 4.73
N ASN A 263 21.48 5.92 5.15
CA ASN A 263 20.33 5.82 4.26
C ASN A 263 20.47 4.72 3.19
N ASP A 264 21.19 3.65 3.51
CA ASP A 264 21.39 2.53 2.58
C ASP A 264 20.28 1.46 2.74
N TYR A 265 19.22 1.60 2.00
CA TYR A 265 18.08 0.66 1.98
C TYR A 265 18.36 -0.64 1.23
N SER A 266 19.53 -0.84 0.65
CA SER A 266 19.83 -2.00 -0.21
C SER A 266 19.65 -3.34 0.50
N LYS A 267 20.03 -3.44 1.77
CA LYS A 267 19.85 -4.67 2.57
C LYS A 267 18.38 -4.97 2.86
N ILE A 268 17.60 -3.94 3.20
CA ILE A 268 16.15 -4.08 3.43
C ILE A 268 15.49 -4.50 2.14
N LEU A 269 15.76 -3.82 1.04
CA LEU A 269 15.24 -4.15 -0.29
C LEU A 269 15.58 -5.59 -0.69
N ALA A 270 16.84 -5.99 -0.57
CA ALA A 270 17.26 -7.35 -0.89
C ALA A 270 16.55 -8.42 -0.01
N GLY A 271 16.34 -8.13 1.27
CA GLY A 271 15.58 -8.98 2.20
C GLY A 271 14.13 -9.14 1.74
N VAL A 272 13.46 -8.04 1.43
CA VAL A 272 12.09 -8.00 0.94
C VAL A 272 11.95 -8.76 -0.38
N LEU A 273 12.79 -8.48 -1.37
CA LEU A 273 12.78 -9.15 -2.67
C LEU A 273 13.04 -10.65 -2.57
N LYS A 274 13.90 -11.08 -1.64
CA LYS A 274 14.17 -12.50 -1.37
C LYS A 274 12.94 -13.23 -0.81
N VAL A 275 12.18 -12.60 0.09
CA VAL A 275 10.98 -13.19 0.70
C VAL A 275 9.85 -13.31 -0.32
N PHE A 276 9.64 -12.29 -1.16
CA PHE A 276 8.45 -12.20 -2.01
C PHE A 276 8.68 -12.59 -3.47
N GLN A 277 9.91 -12.55 -3.96
CA GLN A 277 10.29 -12.95 -5.34
C GLN A 277 9.37 -12.33 -6.40
N PRO A 278 9.21 -11.00 -6.45
CA PRO A 278 8.32 -10.36 -7.41
C PRO A 278 8.96 -10.37 -8.81
N ARG A 279 8.11 -10.28 -9.85
CA ARG A 279 8.55 -10.07 -11.23
C ARG A 279 8.90 -8.61 -11.51
N SER A 280 8.17 -7.71 -10.88
CA SER A 280 8.43 -6.26 -10.91
C SER A 280 8.06 -5.64 -9.58
N PHE A 281 8.62 -4.47 -9.31
CA PHE A 281 8.31 -3.71 -8.11
C PHE A 281 8.56 -2.22 -8.32
N ASP A 282 7.88 -1.43 -7.51
CA ASP A 282 8.15 -0.01 -7.34
C ASP A 282 8.83 0.24 -6.02
N THR A 283 9.65 1.27 -5.94
CA THR A 283 10.08 1.87 -4.67
C THR A 283 9.59 3.30 -4.60
N VAL A 284 9.09 3.68 -3.44
CA VAL A 284 8.80 5.08 -3.10
C VAL A 284 9.62 5.45 -1.89
N LEU A 285 10.30 6.57 -1.96
CA LEU A 285 11.08 7.09 -0.86
C LEU A 285 10.68 8.53 -0.62
N PHE A 286 10.21 8.79 0.59
CA PHE A 286 10.04 10.12 1.16
C PHE A 286 11.20 10.42 2.10
N ALA A 287 11.83 11.57 1.98
CA ALA A 287 12.82 12.03 2.92
C ALA A 287 13.01 13.56 2.78
N PRO A 288 13.52 14.27 3.79
CA PRO A 288 13.83 15.69 3.68
C PRO A 288 14.84 15.99 2.56
N ARG A 289 15.66 15.01 2.21
CA ARG A 289 16.64 15.10 1.12
C ARG A 289 16.99 13.72 0.58
N ILE A 290 16.88 13.56 -0.72
CA ILE A 290 17.24 12.31 -1.41
C ILE A 290 18.40 12.56 -2.37
N ASN A 291 19.57 12.02 -2.06
CA ASN A 291 20.81 12.17 -2.85
C ASN A 291 21.46 10.82 -3.21
N TYR A 292 20.78 9.71 -3.06
CA TYR A 292 21.30 8.38 -3.32
C TYR A 292 20.45 7.60 -4.36
N LYS A 293 21.06 6.55 -4.91
CA LYS A 293 20.44 5.66 -5.88
C LYS A 293 19.92 4.40 -5.20
N ILE A 294 18.75 3.95 -5.61
CA ILE A 294 18.25 2.63 -5.27
C ILE A 294 18.69 1.68 -6.40
N LEU A 295 19.34 0.59 -6.03
CA LEU A 295 19.80 -0.45 -6.95
C LEU A 295 19.21 -1.79 -6.51
N ALA A 296 18.89 -2.65 -7.47
CA ALA A 296 18.35 -3.98 -7.22
C ALA A 296 19.01 -4.98 -8.19
N ASP A 297 19.75 -5.93 -7.64
CA ASP A 297 20.41 -6.96 -8.42
C ASP A 297 19.38 -7.85 -9.14
N GLY A 298 19.64 -8.13 -10.42
CA GLY A 298 18.74 -8.95 -11.25
C GLY A 298 17.52 -8.20 -11.81
N PHE A 299 17.37 -6.90 -11.52
CA PHE A 299 16.29 -6.08 -12.04
C PHE A 299 16.82 -4.93 -12.91
N THR A 300 16.02 -4.53 -13.86
CA THR A 300 16.28 -3.35 -14.72
C THR A 300 15.42 -2.20 -14.26
N LEU A 301 16.05 -1.05 -13.99
CA LEU A 301 15.33 0.21 -13.74
C LEU A 301 14.62 0.63 -15.04
N ARG A 302 13.30 0.79 -14.99
CA ARG A 302 12.44 1.20 -16.11
C ARG A 302 12.11 2.69 -16.06
N THR A 303 11.76 3.17 -14.89
CA THR A 303 11.35 4.56 -14.68
C THR A 303 11.93 5.05 -13.37
N ALA A 304 12.38 6.29 -13.33
CA ALA A 304 12.78 6.99 -12.12
C ALA A 304 12.30 8.44 -12.19
N VAL A 305 11.54 8.86 -11.20
CA VAL A 305 11.02 10.22 -11.09
C VAL A 305 11.32 10.75 -9.68
N GLN A 306 11.78 11.97 -9.57
CA GLN A 306 12.03 12.64 -8.29
C GLN A 306 11.46 14.05 -8.34
N SER A 307 10.86 14.49 -7.25
CA SER A 307 10.34 15.85 -7.07
C SER A 307 10.51 16.29 -5.61
N SER A 308 10.78 17.57 -5.43
CA SER A 308 10.64 18.22 -4.12
C SER A 308 9.20 18.72 -3.97
N LEU A 309 8.60 18.46 -2.83
CA LEU A 309 7.26 18.84 -2.48
C LEU A 309 7.23 20.20 -1.76
N ALA A 310 6.06 20.85 -1.70
CA ALA A 310 5.89 22.11 -0.98
C ALA A 310 6.06 21.94 0.54
N SER A 311 5.81 20.75 1.05
CA SER A 311 6.03 20.36 2.45
C SER A 311 7.51 20.22 2.86
N GLY A 312 8.45 20.36 1.93
CA GLY A 312 9.89 20.21 2.23
C GLY A 312 10.43 18.80 2.08
N PHE A 313 9.58 17.81 1.78
CA PHE A 313 10.03 16.47 1.43
C PHE A 313 10.49 16.37 -0.02
N ASP A 314 11.52 15.56 -0.27
CA ASP A 314 11.78 14.97 -1.57
C ASP A 314 11.04 13.63 -1.67
N VAL A 315 10.44 13.37 -2.84
CA VAL A 315 9.85 12.07 -3.16
C VAL A 315 10.55 11.49 -4.37
N LYS A 316 10.99 10.24 -4.25
CA LYS A 316 11.60 9.49 -5.35
C LYS A 316 10.85 8.19 -5.59
N TYR A 317 10.34 8.06 -6.78
CA TYR A 317 9.68 6.87 -7.30
C TYR A 317 10.59 6.18 -8.31
N CYS A 318 10.74 4.85 -8.19
CA CYS A 318 11.44 4.04 -9.20
C CYS A 318 10.62 2.78 -9.50
N HIS A 319 10.49 2.44 -10.78
CA HIS A 319 9.93 1.17 -11.25
C HIS A 319 11.03 0.25 -11.75
N PHE A 320 11.02 -1.00 -11.27
CA PHE A 320 11.97 -2.05 -11.65
C PHE A 320 11.23 -3.28 -12.17
N SER A 321 11.79 -3.95 -13.17
CA SER A 321 11.28 -5.24 -13.65
C SER A 321 12.41 -6.17 -14.05
N TRP A 322 12.11 -7.46 -14.10
CA TRP A 322 13.03 -8.42 -14.73
C TRP A 322 13.39 -7.99 -16.15
N PRO A 323 14.61 -8.26 -16.61
CA PRO A 323 14.95 -8.10 -18.01
C PRO A 323 14.08 -9.04 -18.87
N VAL A 324 13.70 -8.59 -20.06
CA VAL A 324 12.96 -9.43 -21.02
C VAL A 324 13.97 -10.31 -21.75
N GLU A 325 14.02 -11.59 -21.38
CA GLU A 325 14.97 -12.55 -21.97
C GLU A 325 14.36 -13.34 -23.15
N SER A 326 13.04 -13.47 -23.21
CA SER A 326 12.35 -14.25 -24.24
C SER A 326 10.90 -13.80 -24.43
N VAL A 327 10.33 -14.19 -25.57
CA VAL A 327 8.90 -14.04 -25.86
C VAL A 327 8.11 -14.94 -24.90
N GLN A 328 7.13 -14.36 -24.24
CA GLN A 328 6.27 -15.08 -23.31
C GLN A 328 4.94 -15.48 -23.96
N SER A 329 4.38 -16.60 -23.51
CA SER A 329 3.05 -17.02 -23.92
C SER A 329 1.96 -16.15 -23.29
N ALA A 330 0.87 -15.93 -24.05
CA ALA A 330 -0.32 -15.28 -23.50
C ALA A 330 -0.87 -16.08 -22.30
N LYS A 331 -1.37 -15.36 -21.29
CA LYS A 331 -2.03 -15.95 -20.12
C LYS A 331 -3.53 -16.01 -20.36
N LEU A 332 -4.15 -17.18 -20.20
CA LEU A 332 -5.60 -17.33 -20.20
C LEU A 332 -6.16 -16.76 -18.87
N LEU A 333 -7.18 -15.90 -18.97
CA LEU A 333 -7.82 -15.24 -17.84
C LEU A 333 -9.10 -15.96 -17.41
#